data_b2a39a152dbc4a8b53438ad41500779b
#
_entry.id   b2a39a152dbc4a8b53438ad41500779b
#
_cell.length_a   1.000
_cell.length_b   1.000
_cell.length_c   1.000
_cell.angle_alpha   90.00
_cell.angle_beta   90.00
_cell.angle_gamma   90.00
#
_symmetry.space_group_name_H-M   'P 1'
#
loop_
_entity.id
_entity.type
_entity.pdbx_description
1 polymer ?
#
loop_
_entity_poly.entity_id
_entity_poly.type
_entity_poly.pdbx_seq_one_letter_code
_entity_poly.pdbx_strand_id
1 'polypeptide(L)'
;MDEDRKTPEQRAQMTDIERLRHSTAHVLATAILKIWPEAQFAAGPPVDNGFYYDVDLSHRISPDDFEKIEAEMKKEIKANRSFERMEVSRDEALALGKKGRLAALNERNAPSKFKLDIIENIPPGETISLYRNGDFIDLCAGPHVMRTGNIGAFKLTSVASAYYKGDEKNPQLQRVYGTAFKTKKELDDYFAMLEEAKKRDHRKLGKELEIYVIDEDVGPGLPLWLPRGAAIIEELEKLAKETEFAAGYQRVRTTNMARESLYLKSGHLPYYRESMFPPMELTGDVESSNREDSDATIHESRVTKYYLKAMNCPHHHKLFAALPRSYRDLPLRFAEYGFCHRYEQSGELFGLMRVRSMQMNDAHLYMTPEQFGAEFNAVNEMYLNYFKLFGLDKYLMRFSTHDPTKLGQKFVDESELWKQTEEMTRRVLKDSGINYVEVPNEAAFYGPKIDVQVWSVIGREFTIATNQVDFAQPRLLNLVYKDRDNTEKTPLCIHRAPLGTHERFIGFLIEHYAGNFPLWLSPEQVRILTITDEPQLLDYSRAILNELRGHQVRAEIDTSTDKINGKIQRAEQMKVHTMFVIGKRDMEASAVSVRLHGRGNLGAKSRGEAIADILSSIKERRA
;
A
#
# COMPACT_ATOMS: atom_id res chain seq x y z
N MET A 1 6.02 12.96 18.59
CA MET A 1 6.54 12.32 19.82
C MET A 1 5.48 11.63 20.65
N ASP A 2 4.21 11.67 20.26
CA ASP A 2 3.09 11.01 20.96
C ASP A 2 2.42 9.88 20.18
N GLU A 3 2.91 9.52 19.00
CA GLU A 3 2.26 8.53 18.14
C GLU A 3 2.30 7.09 18.67
N ASP A 4 3.24 6.75 19.55
CA ASP A 4 3.37 5.39 20.11
C ASP A 4 2.68 5.20 21.48
N ARG A 5 2.15 6.25 22.09
CA ARG A 5 1.52 6.16 23.41
C ARG A 5 0.01 5.99 23.31
N LYS A 6 -0.47 4.75 23.48
CA LYS A 6 -1.91 4.46 23.50
C LYS A 6 -2.62 5.26 24.60
N THR A 7 -3.77 5.87 24.26
CA THR A 7 -4.63 6.54 25.24
C THR A 7 -5.26 5.53 26.22
N PRO A 8 -5.82 5.96 27.37
CA PRO A 8 -6.55 5.07 28.29
C PRO A 8 -7.65 4.27 27.59
N GLU A 9 -8.40 4.89 26.68
CA GLU A 9 -9.47 4.27 25.90
C GLU A 9 -8.92 3.20 24.95
N GLN A 10 -7.86 3.50 24.22
CA GLN A 10 -7.18 2.54 23.34
C GLN A 10 -6.60 1.36 24.12
N ARG A 11 -6.07 1.61 25.34
CA ARG A 11 -5.59 0.54 26.22
C ARG A 11 -6.72 -0.35 26.72
N ALA A 12 -7.87 0.22 27.07
CA ALA A 12 -9.05 -0.56 27.47
C ALA A 12 -9.55 -1.49 26.36
N GLN A 13 -9.36 -1.10 25.10
CA GLN A 13 -9.75 -1.85 23.91
C GLN A 13 -8.70 -2.86 23.42
N MET A 14 -7.53 -2.95 24.08
CA MET A 14 -6.50 -3.92 23.70
C MET A 14 -7.03 -5.35 23.66
N THR A 15 -6.79 -6.02 22.55
CA THR A 15 -7.16 -7.42 22.34
C THR A 15 -6.32 -8.37 23.22
N ASP A 16 -6.77 -9.59 23.38
CA ASP A 16 -6.02 -10.62 24.12
C ASP A 16 -4.63 -10.86 23.55
N ILE A 17 -4.48 -10.80 22.21
CA ILE A 17 -3.18 -11.01 21.56
C ILE A 17 -2.22 -9.84 21.81
N GLU A 18 -2.72 -8.61 21.83
CA GLU A 18 -1.90 -7.44 22.19
C GLU A 18 -1.45 -7.50 23.65
N ARG A 19 -2.34 -7.88 24.56
CA ARG A 19 -1.98 -8.09 25.99
C ARG A 19 -0.92 -9.18 26.16
N LEU A 20 -1.06 -10.28 25.40
CA LEU A 20 -0.10 -11.37 25.40
C LEU A 20 1.26 -10.90 24.90
N ARG A 21 1.32 -10.17 23.78
CA ARG A 21 2.54 -9.60 23.22
C ARG A 21 3.20 -8.59 24.15
N HIS A 22 2.42 -7.70 24.75
CA HIS A 22 2.90 -6.75 25.76
C HIS A 22 3.53 -7.47 26.96
N SER A 23 2.88 -8.52 27.45
CA SER A 23 3.42 -9.33 28.56
C SER A 23 4.69 -10.07 28.17
N THR A 24 4.78 -10.52 26.92
CA THR A 24 5.99 -11.19 26.42
C THR A 24 7.18 -10.23 26.32
N ALA A 25 6.94 -8.93 26.05
CA ALA A 25 8.00 -7.92 26.12
C ALA A 25 8.59 -7.79 27.54
N HIS A 26 7.79 -7.85 28.60
CA HIS A 26 8.27 -7.86 29.98
C HIS A 26 9.06 -9.14 30.30
N VAL A 27 8.65 -10.28 29.78
CA VAL A 27 9.38 -11.55 29.93
C VAL A 27 10.73 -11.48 29.20
N LEU A 28 10.78 -10.83 28.02
CA LEU A 28 12.03 -10.56 27.29
C LEU A 28 12.98 -9.70 28.14
N ALA A 29 12.49 -8.59 28.69
CA ALA A 29 13.30 -7.72 29.54
C ALA A 29 13.84 -8.47 30.77
N THR A 30 13.00 -9.30 31.41
CA THR A 30 13.41 -10.16 32.53
C THR A 30 14.52 -11.12 32.12
N ALA A 31 14.41 -11.77 30.97
CA ALA A 31 15.40 -12.72 30.46
C ALA A 31 16.73 -12.02 30.15
N ILE A 32 16.70 -10.86 29.51
CA ILE A 32 17.91 -10.06 29.21
C ILE A 32 18.60 -9.66 30.51
N LEU A 33 17.87 -9.19 31.54
CA LEU A 33 18.45 -8.81 32.83
C LEU A 33 19.08 -9.97 33.60
N LYS A 34 18.59 -11.18 33.42
CA LYS A 34 19.22 -12.38 34.02
C LYS A 34 20.54 -12.74 33.35
N ILE A 35 20.71 -12.39 32.09
CA ILE A 35 21.94 -12.65 31.34
C ILE A 35 22.91 -11.47 31.48
N TRP A 36 22.38 -10.24 31.39
CA TRP A 36 23.13 -8.98 31.47
C TRP A 36 22.46 -8.04 32.50
N PRO A 37 22.80 -8.13 33.79
CA PRO A 37 22.13 -7.36 34.84
C PRO A 37 22.27 -5.83 34.71
N GLU A 38 23.28 -5.36 33.99
CA GLU A 38 23.51 -3.94 33.71
C GLU A 38 22.60 -3.32 32.68
N ALA A 39 21.82 -4.11 31.91
CA ALA A 39 20.95 -3.63 30.84
C ALA A 39 19.95 -2.57 31.33
N GLN A 40 19.81 -1.47 30.58
CA GLN A 40 18.88 -0.39 30.82
C GLN A 40 17.77 -0.42 29.76
N PHE A 41 16.52 -0.28 30.16
CA PHE A 41 15.38 -0.41 29.27
C PHE A 41 14.62 0.89 29.12
N ALA A 42 14.22 1.21 27.88
CA ALA A 42 13.36 2.34 27.57
C ALA A 42 11.87 1.89 27.50
N ALA A 43 11.38 1.53 26.35
CA ALA A 43 9.98 1.14 26.13
C ALA A 43 9.87 -0.24 25.46
N GLY A 44 8.76 -0.96 25.76
CA GLY A 44 8.48 -2.29 25.23
C GLY A 44 7.01 -2.48 24.87
N PRO A 45 6.45 -1.72 23.89
CA PRO A 45 5.05 -1.84 23.49
C PRO A 45 4.79 -3.10 22.66
N PRO A 46 3.54 -3.57 22.60
CA PRO A 46 3.09 -4.46 21.56
C PRO A 46 2.96 -3.71 20.24
N VAL A 47 3.24 -4.40 19.15
CA VAL A 47 3.03 -3.93 17.76
C VAL A 47 2.15 -4.93 17.03
N ASP A 48 1.65 -4.56 15.83
CA ASP A 48 0.65 -5.33 15.08
C ASP A 48 0.96 -6.82 14.96
N ASN A 49 2.21 -7.18 14.66
CA ASN A 49 2.61 -8.57 14.48
C ASN A 49 3.60 -9.09 15.52
N GLY A 50 3.74 -8.39 16.65
CA GLY A 50 4.71 -8.80 17.66
C GLY A 50 4.85 -7.85 18.83
N PHE A 51 6.04 -7.76 19.33
CA PHE A 51 6.47 -6.87 20.40
C PHE A 51 7.94 -6.50 20.19
N TYR A 52 8.38 -5.46 20.83
CA TYR A 52 9.82 -5.17 20.96
C TYR A 52 10.15 -4.65 22.37
N TYR A 53 11.43 -4.57 22.67
CA TYR A 53 11.94 -3.79 23.79
C TYR A 53 13.22 -3.09 23.40
N ASP A 54 13.29 -1.79 23.75
CA ASP A 54 14.48 -0.96 23.54
C ASP A 54 15.41 -1.10 24.73
N VAL A 55 16.63 -1.53 24.50
CA VAL A 55 17.64 -1.79 25.51
C VAL A 55 18.95 -1.05 25.22
N ASP A 56 19.46 -0.40 26.25
CA ASP A 56 20.83 0.16 26.29
C ASP A 56 21.72 -0.87 27.00
N LEU A 57 22.64 -1.44 26.26
CA LEU A 57 23.52 -2.50 26.70
C LEU A 57 24.86 -2.43 25.96
N SER A 58 25.97 -2.58 26.66
CA SER A 58 27.31 -2.59 26.06
C SER A 58 27.54 -3.79 25.15
N HIS A 59 27.00 -4.97 25.52
CA HIS A 59 26.96 -6.13 24.63
C HIS A 59 26.02 -5.88 23.45
N ARG A 60 26.50 -6.09 22.23
CA ARG A 60 25.67 -6.06 21.03
C ARG A 60 24.91 -7.37 20.87
N ILE A 61 23.62 -7.32 21.16
CA ILE A 61 22.73 -8.47 20.95
C ILE A 61 22.65 -8.77 19.44
N SER A 62 22.83 -10.04 19.10
CA SER A 62 22.76 -10.56 17.74
C SER A 62 21.79 -11.76 17.68
N PRO A 63 21.40 -12.25 16.49
CA PRO A 63 20.63 -13.47 16.37
C PRO A 63 21.25 -14.70 17.06
N ASP A 64 22.59 -14.72 17.25
CA ASP A 64 23.28 -15.80 17.95
C ASP A 64 22.95 -15.84 19.46
N ASP A 65 22.52 -14.71 20.02
CA ASP A 65 22.11 -14.62 21.42
C ASP A 65 20.66 -15.09 21.63
N PHE A 66 19.85 -15.19 20.57
CA PHE A 66 18.42 -15.46 20.67
C PHE A 66 18.11 -16.78 21.38
N GLU A 67 18.85 -17.84 21.09
CA GLU A 67 18.62 -19.14 21.72
C GLU A 67 18.79 -19.06 23.23
N LYS A 68 19.82 -18.33 23.70
CA LYS A 68 20.11 -18.12 25.12
C LYS A 68 19.01 -17.27 25.79
N ILE A 69 18.59 -16.19 25.15
CA ILE A 69 17.53 -15.30 25.65
C ILE A 69 16.18 -16.06 25.70
N GLU A 70 15.82 -16.77 24.63
CA GLU A 70 14.60 -17.57 24.55
C GLU A 70 14.57 -18.69 25.60
N ALA A 71 15.70 -19.29 25.92
CA ALA A 71 15.80 -20.30 26.98
C ALA A 71 15.44 -19.69 28.36
N GLU A 72 15.93 -18.48 28.68
CA GLU A 72 15.56 -17.77 29.90
C GLU A 72 14.08 -17.33 29.88
N MET A 73 13.58 -16.82 28.75
CA MET A 73 12.14 -16.49 28.59
C MET A 73 11.26 -17.71 28.87
N LYS A 74 11.61 -18.89 28.38
CA LYS A 74 10.87 -20.15 28.63
C LYS A 74 10.84 -20.50 30.12
N LYS A 75 11.93 -20.25 30.87
CA LYS A 75 11.96 -20.45 32.32
C LYS A 75 11.01 -19.50 33.05
N GLU A 76 10.96 -18.21 32.63
CA GLU A 76 10.04 -17.22 33.20
C GLU A 76 8.57 -17.55 32.92
N ILE A 77 8.26 -18.03 31.71
CA ILE A 77 6.91 -18.48 31.36
C ILE A 77 6.52 -19.70 32.19
N LYS A 78 7.41 -20.69 32.36
CA LYS A 78 7.18 -21.89 33.17
C LYS A 78 7.02 -21.57 34.64
N ALA A 79 7.63 -20.51 35.14
CA ALA A 79 7.50 -20.05 36.52
C ALA A 79 6.08 -19.56 36.85
N ASN A 80 5.26 -19.29 35.85
CA ASN A 80 3.82 -18.95 35.96
C ASN A 80 3.52 -17.82 36.96
N ARG A 81 4.30 -16.75 36.94
CA ARG A 81 4.22 -15.62 37.87
C ARG A 81 3.06 -14.68 37.48
N SER A 82 2.41 -14.07 38.45
CA SER A 82 1.35 -13.06 38.23
C SER A 82 1.92 -11.75 37.70
N PHE A 83 1.11 -11.03 36.89
CA PHE A 83 1.33 -9.62 36.59
C PHE A 83 0.49 -8.77 37.55
N GLU A 84 1.14 -8.07 38.46
CA GLU A 84 0.51 -7.27 39.49
C GLU A 84 0.62 -5.79 39.17
N ARG A 85 -0.52 -5.11 39.01
CA ARG A 85 -0.57 -3.67 38.80
C ARG A 85 -0.53 -2.93 40.13
N MET A 86 0.34 -1.93 40.24
CA MET A 86 0.48 -1.05 41.37
C MET A 86 0.35 0.40 40.92
N GLU A 87 -0.49 1.17 41.58
CA GLU A 87 -0.55 2.62 41.39
C GLU A 87 0.34 3.28 42.43
N VAL A 88 1.16 4.23 41.97
CA VAL A 88 2.14 4.90 42.81
C VAL A 88 2.09 6.40 42.57
N SER A 89 2.52 7.18 43.56
CA SER A 89 2.73 8.61 43.40
C SER A 89 3.94 8.87 42.49
N ARG A 90 4.02 10.08 41.93
CA ARG A 90 5.17 10.50 41.12
C ARG A 90 6.48 10.44 41.92
N ASP A 91 6.42 10.86 43.20
CA ASP A 91 7.60 10.86 44.07
C ASP A 91 8.09 9.43 44.36
N GLU A 92 7.18 8.49 44.61
CA GLU A 92 7.52 7.07 44.78
C GLU A 92 8.14 6.48 43.49
N ALA A 93 7.55 6.78 42.32
CA ALA A 93 8.10 6.33 41.02
C ALA A 93 9.51 6.89 40.78
N LEU A 94 9.72 8.18 41.03
CA LEU A 94 11.03 8.82 40.93
C LEU A 94 12.03 8.24 41.93
N ALA A 95 11.61 7.96 43.16
CA ALA A 95 12.48 7.33 44.16
C ALA A 95 12.93 5.94 43.74
N LEU A 96 12.02 5.10 43.20
CA LEU A 96 12.35 3.79 42.63
C LEU A 96 13.30 3.91 41.41
N GLY A 97 13.06 4.87 40.54
CA GLY A 97 13.91 5.15 39.38
C GLY A 97 15.34 5.54 39.79
N LYS A 98 15.48 6.43 40.79
CA LYS A 98 16.79 6.84 41.33
C LYS A 98 17.57 5.69 41.96
N LYS A 99 16.87 4.73 42.58
CA LYS A 99 17.49 3.49 43.12
C LYS A 99 17.74 2.43 42.04
N GLY A 100 17.53 2.75 40.77
CA GLY A 100 17.70 1.81 39.66
C GLY A 100 16.75 0.62 39.70
N ARG A 101 15.58 0.73 40.35
CA ARG A 101 14.64 -0.37 40.57
C ARG A 101 13.61 -0.55 39.45
N LEU A 102 13.41 0.46 38.60
CA LEU A 102 12.48 0.38 37.47
C LEU A 102 13.13 -0.31 36.26
N ALA A 103 12.39 -1.18 35.61
CA ALA A 103 12.87 -2.10 34.58
C ALA A 103 14.11 -2.88 35.07
N ALA A 104 14.01 -3.45 36.24
CA ALA A 104 15.11 -4.14 36.93
C ALA A 104 14.59 -5.26 37.81
N LEU A 105 15.45 -6.25 38.11
CA LEU A 105 15.16 -7.34 39.03
C LEU A 105 15.42 -6.95 40.49
N ASN A 106 16.44 -6.11 40.72
CA ASN A 106 16.85 -5.62 42.05
C ASN A 106 17.21 -4.13 41.97
N GLU A 107 17.40 -3.48 43.11
CA GLU A 107 18.00 -2.14 43.16
C GLU A 107 19.43 -2.18 42.58
N ARG A 108 19.79 -1.15 41.86
CA ARG A 108 21.10 -1.02 41.18
C ARG A 108 21.79 0.28 41.57
N ASN A 109 23.12 0.28 41.51
CA ASN A 109 23.88 1.51 41.74
C ASN A 109 23.64 2.59 40.68
N ALA A 110 23.30 2.17 39.46
CA ALA A 110 22.93 3.09 38.37
C ALA A 110 21.43 3.36 38.35
N PRO A 111 20.97 4.62 38.24
CA PRO A 111 19.56 4.96 38.13
C PRO A 111 18.91 4.37 36.86
N SER A 112 17.59 4.17 36.89
CA SER A 112 16.80 3.74 35.73
C SER A 112 16.62 4.92 34.76
N LYS A 113 17.66 5.24 34.02
CA LYS A 113 17.85 6.45 33.20
C LYS A 113 16.65 6.79 32.32
N PHE A 114 16.20 5.85 31.50
CA PHE A 114 15.08 6.09 30.56
C PHE A 114 13.74 6.15 31.27
N LYS A 115 13.56 5.37 32.36
CA LYS A 115 12.31 5.39 33.11
C LYS A 115 12.11 6.69 33.89
N LEU A 116 13.19 7.28 34.40
CA LEU A 116 13.16 8.61 35.02
C LEU A 116 12.72 9.67 34.00
N ASP A 117 13.33 9.69 32.83
CA ASP A 117 12.94 10.62 31.75
C ASP A 117 11.46 10.44 31.32
N ILE A 118 10.98 9.19 31.24
CA ILE A 118 9.56 8.92 30.94
C ILE A 118 8.65 9.48 32.04
N ILE A 119 8.98 9.25 33.33
CA ILE A 119 8.18 9.75 34.45
C ILE A 119 8.09 11.27 34.45
N GLU A 120 9.20 11.97 34.17
CA GLU A 120 9.26 13.42 34.12
C GLU A 120 8.34 14.00 33.05
N ASN A 121 8.15 13.28 31.94
CA ASN A 121 7.29 13.67 30.82
C ASN A 121 5.83 13.19 30.91
N ILE A 122 5.43 12.49 31.97
CA ILE A 122 4.01 12.17 32.21
C ILE A 122 3.27 13.45 32.62
N PRO A 123 2.13 13.82 31.99
CA PRO A 123 1.37 15.01 32.36
C PRO A 123 0.97 15.03 33.83
N PRO A 124 0.87 16.21 34.47
CA PRO A 124 0.34 16.34 35.82
C PRO A 124 -1.11 15.83 35.89
N GLY A 125 -1.41 15.03 36.92
CA GLY A 125 -2.75 14.47 37.14
C GLY A 125 -2.99 13.10 36.48
N GLU A 126 -2.10 12.62 35.60
CA GLU A 126 -2.18 11.24 35.12
C GLU A 126 -1.71 10.24 36.19
N THR A 127 -2.43 9.11 36.27
CA THR A 127 -2.09 7.99 37.16
C THR A 127 -0.81 7.31 36.69
N ILE A 128 0.19 7.20 37.56
CA ILE A 128 1.39 6.43 37.32
C ILE A 128 1.20 5.04 37.83
N SER A 129 1.41 4.05 36.96
CA SER A 129 1.30 2.64 37.32
C SER A 129 2.60 1.89 37.04
N LEU A 130 2.87 0.92 37.90
CA LEU A 130 3.93 -0.05 37.74
C LEU A 130 3.33 -1.43 37.59
N TYR A 131 4.00 -2.30 36.88
CA TYR A 131 3.70 -3.71 36.84
C TYR A 131 4.86 -4.53 37.43
N ARG A 132 4.50 -5.42 38.36
CA ARG A 132 5.41 -6.40 38.94
C ARG A 132 5.17 -7.78 38.32
N ASN A 133 6.26 -8.45 37.97
CA ASN A 133 6.25 -9.85 37.57
C ASN A 133 7.43 -10.58 38.27
N GLY A 134 7.14 -11.22 39.39
CA GLY A 134 8.17 -11.74 40.27
C GLY A 134 9.09 -10.62 40.78
N ASP A 135 10.37 -10.73 40.52
CA ASP A 135 11.36 -9.71 40.92
C ASP A 135 11.43 -8.53 39.96
N PHE A 136 10.92 -8.67 38.72
CA PHE A 136 10.91 -7.61 37.74
C PHE A 136 9.80 -6.59 38.04
N ILE A 137 10.17 -5.31 38.13
CA ILE A 137 9.23 -4.19 38.26
C ILE A 137 9.50 -3.20 37.14
N ASP A 138 8.46 -2.80 36.43
CA ASP A 138 8.57 -1.81 35.34
C ASP A 138 7.51 -0.72 35.41
N LEU A 139 7.87 0.47 34.92
CA LEU A 139 6.96 1.57 34.64
C LEU A 139 6.11 1.20 33.42
N CYS A 140 4.86 0.87 33.64
CA CYS A 140 3.99 0.38 32.59
C CYS A 140 2.52 0.68 32.90
N ALA A 141 1.78 1.10 31.88
CA ALA A 141 0.35 1.37 31.98
C ALA A 141 -0.53 0.12 31.77
N GLY A 142 0.04 -0.99 31.28
CA GLY A 142 -0.71 -2.21 30.97
C GLY A 142 -1.66 -2.05 29.77
N PRO A 143 -2.67 -2.91 29.61
CA PRO A 143 -2.89 -4.15 30.39
C PRO A 143 -1.97 -5.30 29.99
N HIS A 144 -1.92 -6.31 30.85
CA HIS A 144 -1.19 -7.56 30.67
C HIS A 144 -2.10 -8.78 30.78
N VAL A 145 -1.56 -9.96 30.38
CA VAL A 145 -2.19 -11.23 30.75
C VAL A 145 -2.08 -11.46 32.26
N MET A 146 -2.91 -12.34 32.82
CA MET A 146 -2.94 -12.58 34.26
C MET A 146 -1.60 -13.14 34.79
N ARG A 147 -1.00 -14.06 34.07
CA ARG A 147 0.23 -14.77 34.47
C ARG A 147 1.14 -15.02 33.26
N THR A 148 2.45 -15.16 33.51
CA THR A 148 3.41 -15.53 32.46
C THR A 148 3.09 -16.85 31.79
N GLY A 149 2.50 -17.81 32.50
CA GLY A 149 2.03 -19.08 31.93
C GLY A 149 0.89 -18.95 30.89
N ASN A 150 0.24 -17.79 30.77
CA ASN A 150 -0.72 -17.52 29.70
C ASN A 150 -0.05 -17.17 28.35
N ILE A 151 1.26 -16.96 28.33
CA ILE A 151 2.05 -16.78 27.13
C ILE A 151 2.26 -18.16 26.51
N GLY A 152 1.64 -18.41 25.34
CA GLY A 152 1.68 -19.73 24.71
C GLY A 152 3.00 -20.01 24.00
N ALA A 153 3.18 -19.44 22.83
CA ALA A 153 4.39 -19.61 22.03
C ALA A 153 4.94 -18.26 21.60
N PHE A 154 6.26 -18.15 21.56
CA PHE A 154 6.95 -16.92 21.15
C PHE A 154 8.23 -17.25 20.39
N LYS A 155 8.75 -16.26 19.65
CA LYS A 155 10.07 -16.32 19.02
C LYS A 155 10.63 -14.91 18.85
N LEU A 156 11.93 -14.74 19.10
CA LEU A 156 12.67 -13.55 18.75
C LEU A 156 12.93 -13.53 17.24
N THR A 157 12.83 -12.36 16.61
CA THR A 157 12.85 -12.25 15.14
C THR A 157 14.03 -11.46 14.61
N SER A 158 14.36 -10.34 15.24
CA SER A 158 15.46 -9.46 14.78
C SER A 158 15.94 -8.52 15.87
N VAL A 159 17.09 -7.88 15.61
CA VAL A 159 17.57 -6.73 16.37
C VAL A 159 17.83 -5.59 15.39
N ALA A 160 17.40 -4.39 15.74
CA ALA A 160 17.68 -3.18 14.97
C ALA A 160 18.21 -2.08 15.89
N SER A 161 18.91 -1.12 15.33
CA SER A 161 19.26 0.11 16.03
C SER A 161 18.09 1.08 16.00
N ALA A 162 17.79 1.72 17.11
CA ALA A 162 16.75 2.73 17.22
C ALA A 162 17.22 3.89 18.10
N TYR A 163 17.03 5.12 17.65
CA TYR A 163 17.31 6.28 18.49
C TYR A 163 16.22 6.44 19.55
N TYR A 164 16.63 6.74 20.80
CA TYR A 164 15.69 6.99 21.87
C TYR A 164 14.72 8.15 21.49
N LYS A 165 13.43 7.93 21.62
CA LYS A 165 12.36 8.86 21.20
C LYS A 165 12.42 9.25 19.70
N GLY A 166 13.03 8.44 18.86
CA GLY A 166 13.11 8.70 17.41
C GLY A 166 13.99 9.88 16.99
N ASP A 167 14.74 10.49 17.90
CA ASP A 167 15.60 11.64 17.62
C ASP A 167 17.06 11.17 17.51
N GLU A 168 17.70 11.42 16.38
CA GLU A 168 19.10 11.05 16.10
C GLU A 168 20.12 11.71 17.05
N LYS A 169 19.73 12.76 17.77
CA LYS A 169 20.54 13.39 18.81
C LYS A 169 20.58 12.62 20.12
N ASN A 170 19.64 11.70 20.31
CA ASN A 170 19.53 10.87 21.51
C ASN A 170 20.39 9.60 21.39
N PRO A 171 20.64 8.90 22.50
CA PRO A 171 21.36 7.64 22.49
C PRO A 171 20.74 6.62 21.56
N GLN A 172 21.58 5.89 20.83
CA GLN A 172 21.17 4.76 20.00
C GLN A 172 21.00 3.52 20.89
N LEU A 173 19.81 2.94 20.87
CA LEU A 173 19.43 1.74 21.61
C LEU A 173 19.38 0.53 20.68
N GLN A 174 19.39 -0.66 21.26
CA GLN A 174 19.16 -1.90 20.55
C GLN A 174 17.67 -2.27 20.72
N ARG A 175 16.94 -2.35 19.62
CA ARG A 175 15.52 -2.74 19.61
C ARG A 175 15.42 -4.22 19.27
N VAL A 176 15.12 -5.02 20.28
CA VAL A 176 14.97 -6.48 20.15
C VAL A 176 13.52 -6.79 19.84
N TYR A 177 13.24 -7.35 18.66
CA TYR A 177 11.91 -7.73 18.20
C TYR A 177 11.61 -9.19 18.46
N GLY A 178 10.34 -9.46 18.74
CA GLY A 178 9.82 -10.81 18.82
C GLY A 178 8.33 -10.86 18.47
N THR A 179 7.81 -12.06 18.33
CA THR A 179 6.38 -12.30 18.18
C THR A 179 5.90 -13.34 19.16
N ALA A 180 4.60 -13.29 19.50
CA ALA A 180 3.99 -14.26 20.40
C ALA A 180 2.53 -14.55 20.02
N PHE A 181 2.11 -15.80 20.25
CA PHE A 181 0.80 -16.33 19.93
C PHE A 181 0.27 -17.22 21.07
N LYS A 182 -1.04 -17.48 21.09
CA LYS A 182 -1.66 -18.35 22.11
C LYS A 182 -1.19 -19.80 22.01
N THR A 183 -0.88 -20.26 20.80
CA THR A 183 -0.45 -21.64 20.54
C THR A 183 0.80 -21.71 19.67
N LYS A 184 1.50 -22.85 19.78
CA LYS A 184 2.64 -23.13 18.90
C LYS A 184 2.20 -23.24 17.44
N LYS A 185 1.02 -23.80 17.18
CA LYS A 185 0.48 -23.91 15.81
C LYS A 185 0.32 -22.54 15.16
N GLU A 186 -0.28 -21.57 15.85
CA GLU A 186 -0.42 -20.20 15.34
C GLU A 186 0.94 -19.54 15.04
N LEU A 187 1.95 -19.79 15.89
CA LEU A 187 3.31 -19.30 15.67
C LEU A 187 3.93 -19.95 14.42
N ASP A 188 3.81 -21.27 14.28
CA ASP A 188 4.35 -22.01 13.14
C ASP A 188 3.63 -21.60 11.83
N ASP A 189 2.31 -21.44 11.84
CA ASP A 189 1.50 -20.95 10.73
C ASP A 189 1.91 -19.52 10.31
N TYR A 190 2.20 -18.65 11.30
CA TYR A 190 2.70 -17.29 11.05
C TYR A 190 4.05 -17.30 10.34
N PHE A 191 5.00 -18.12 10.79
CA PHE A 191 6.30 -18.23 10.13
C PHE A 191 6.21 -18.86 8.74
N ALA A 192 5.35 -19.87 8.56
CA ALA A 192 5.07 -20.43 7.24
C ALA A 192 4.50 -19.37 6.28
N MET A 193 3.58 -18.54 6.77
CA MET A 193 3.05 -17.40 6.02
C MET A 193 4.16 -16.40 5.65
N LEU A 194 5.06 -16.05 6.56
CA LEU A 194 6.18 -15.14 6.29
C LEU A 194 7.16 -15.70 5.25
N GLU A 195 7.46 -17.00 5.31
CA GLU A 195 8.32 -17.65 4.31
C GLU A 195 7.65 -17.69 2.93
N GLU A 196 6.36 -17.97 2.87
CA GLU A 196 5.59 -17.91 1.63
C GLU A 196 5.56 -16.50 1.05
N ALA A 197 5.41 -15.49 1.92
CA ALA A 197 5.45 -14.09 1.54
C ALA A 197 6.78 -13.66 0.93
N LYS A 198 7.91 -14.09 1.50
CA LYS A 198 9.23 -13.82 0.92
C LYS A 198 9.38 -14.39 -0.48
N LYS A 199 8.77 -15.55 -0.76
CA LYS A 199 8.77 -16.15 -2.11
C LYS A 199 7.94 -15.35 -3.10
N ARG A 200 6.90 -14.64 -2.63
CA ARG A 200 5.96 -13.86 -3.46
C ARG A 200 6.29 -12.38 -3.53
N ASP A 201 7.32 -11.91 -2.81
CA ASP A 201 7.71 -10.49 -2.78
C ASP A 201 7.84 -9.93 -4.21
N HIS A 202 7.06 -8.89 -4.53
CA HIS A 202 7.01 -8.29 -5.85
C HIS A 202 8.36 -7.73 -6.31
N ARG A 203 9.26 -7.37 -5.40
CA ARG A 203 10.61 -6.89 -5.72
C ARG A 203 11.49 -8.03 -6.23
N LYS A 204 11.37 -9.21 -5.62
CA LYS A 204 12.06 -10.42 -6.02
C LYS A 204 11.49 -10.95 -7.34
N LEU A 205 10.18 -11.23 -7.36
CA LEU A 205 9.52 -11.79 -8.55
C LEU A 205 9.53 -10.82 -9.73
N GLY A 206 9.39 -9.51 -9.48
CA GLY A 206 9.46 -8.49 -10.51
C GLY A 206 10.80 -8.51 -11.25
N LYS A 207 11.90 -8.70 -10.53
CA LYS A 207 13.24 -8.86 -11.11
C LYS A 207 13.41 -10.21 -11.81
N GLU A 208 13.05 -11.33 -11.15
CA GLU A 208 13.19 -12.69 -11.69
C GLU A 208 12.36 -12.91 -12.96
N LEU A 209 11.19 -12.29 -13.05
CA LEU A 209 10.27 -12.39 -14.18
C LEU A 209 10.45 -11.27 -15.21
N GLU A 210 11.48 -10.42 -15.04
CA GLU A 210 11.81 -9.33 -15.96
C GLU A 210 10.63 -8.36 -16.19
N ILE A 211 9.92 -7.98 -15.10
CA ILE A 211 8.75 -7.11 -15.19
C ILE A 211 9.16 -5.64 -15.12
N TYR A 212 10.05 -5.28 -14.19
CA TYR A 212 10.52 -3.91 -14.02
C TYR A 212 11.92 -3.87 -13.40
N VAL A 213 12.54 -2.69 -13.48
CA VAL A 213 13.81 -2.38 -12.84
C VAL A 213 13.75 -0.99 -12.20
N ILE A 214 14.46 -0.81 -11.10
CA ILE A 214 14.77 0.50 -10.51
C ILE A 214 16.27 0.69 -10.70
N ASP A 215 16.63 1.70 -11.48
CA ASP A 215 18.01 2.01 -11.85
C ASP A 215 18.54 3.16 -10.99
N GLU A 216 19.81 3.11 -10.60
CA GLU A 216 20.43 4.11 -9.72
C GLU A 216 20.57 5.48 -10.40
N ASP A 217 20.85 5.52 -11.71
CA ASP A 217 20.98 6.77 -12.47
C ASP A 217 19.61 7.43 -12.69
N VAL A 218 18.53 6.63 -12.80
CA VAL A 218 17.17 7.15 -12.89
C VAL A 218 16.66 7.63 -11.53
N GLY A 219 16.96 6.87 -10.48
CA GLY A 219 16.70 7.25 -9.11
C GLY A 219 15.68 6.39 -8.37
N PRO A 220 15.69 6.44 -7.03
CA PRO A 220 14.82 5.62 -6.19
C PRO A 220 13.35 6.05 -6.32
N GLY A 221 12.46 5.05 -6.41
CA GLY A 221 11.02 5.27 -6.56
C GLY A 221 10.57 5.64 -7.97
N LEU A 222 11.44 5.44 -8.98
CA LEU A 222 11.18 5.69 -10.40
C LEU A 222 11.33 4.38 -11.18
N PRO A 223 10.33 3.49 -11.19
CA PRO A 223 10.42 2.20 -11.86
C PRO A 223 10.44 2.35 -13.38
N LEU A 224 11.31 1.60 -14.04
CA LEU A 224 11.33 1.41 -15.49
C LEU A 224 10.66 0.07 -15.81
N TRP A 225 9.67 0.10 -16.68
CA TRP A 225 8.96 -1.09 -17.10
C TRP A 225 9.68 -1.81 -18.24
N LEU A 226 9.99 -3.08 -18.02
CA LEU A 226 10.53 -3.94 -19.06
C LEU A 226 9.40 -4.43 -20.00
N PRO A 227 9.68 -5.04 -21.15
CA PRO A 227 8.64 -5.44 -22.11
C PRO A 227 7.54 -6.31 -21.50
N ARG A 228 7.88 -7.19 -20.56
CA ARG A 228 6.92 -8.03 -19.85
C ARG A 228 6.01 -7.24 -18.91
N GLY A 229 6.54 -6.21 -18.27
CA GLY A 229 5.76 -5.29 -17.44
C GLY A 229 4.86 -4.39 -18.27
N ALA A 230 5.37 -3.87 -19.39
CA ALA A 230 4.58 -3.08 -20.33
C ALA A 230 3.37 -3.86 -20.87
N ALA A 231 3.55 -5.15 -21.17
CA ALA A 231 2.44 -6.01 -21.61
C ALA A 231 1.32 -6.14 -20.56
N ILE A 232 1.66 -6.21 -19.27
CA ILE A 232 0.65 -6.21 -18.18
C ILE A 232 -0.08 -4.86 -18.14
N ILE A 233 0.65 -3.74 -18.24
CA ILE A 233 0.08 -2.39 -18.26
C ILE A 233 -0.92 -2.25 -19.40
N GLU A 234 -0.55 -2.65 -20.61
CA GLU A 234 -1.41 -2.56 -21.80
C GLU A 234 -2.72 -3.33 -21.62
N GLU A 235 -2.68 -4.53 -21.03
CA GLU A 235 -3.91 -5.31 -20.75
C GLU A 235 -4.78 -4.66 -19.66
N LEU A 236 -4.18 -4.10 -18.61
CA LEU A 236 -4.92 -3.36 -17.58
C LEU A 236 -5.55 -2.09 -18.17
N GLU A 237 -4.83 -1.36 -19.00
CA GLU A 237 -5.36 -0.19 -19.70
C GLU A 237 -6.49 -0.56 -20.65
N LYS A 238 -6.34 -1.67 -21.40
CA LYS A 238 -7.39 -2.18 -22.30
C LYS A 238 -8.65 -2.50 -21.51
N LEU A 239 -8.53 -3.26 -20.41
CA LEU A 239 -9.64 -3.59 -19.52
C LEU A 239 -10.36 -2.31 -19.03
N ALA A 240 -9.60 -1.35 -18.50
CA ALA A 240 -10.16 -0.11 -17.98
C ALA A 240 -10.84 0.72 -19.08
N LYS A 241 -10.20 0.85 -20.26
CA LYS A 241 -10.75 1.58 -21.41
C LYS A 241 -12.08 1.00 -21.88
N GLU A 242 -12.19 -0.32 -21.97
CA GLU A 242 -13.42 -1.02 -22.36
C GLU A 242 -14.54 -0.82 -21.33
N THR A 243 -14.22 -0.98 -20.03
CA THR A 243 -15.18 -0.80 -18.94
C THR A 243 -15.67 0.64 -18.85
N GLU A 244 -14.77 1.61 -18.94
CA GLU A 244 -15.07 3.03 -18.90
C GLU A 244 -15.90 3.47 -20.10
N PHE A 245 -15.56 3.00 -21.31
CA PHE A 245 -16.34 3.29 -22.52
C PHE A 245 -17.77 2.78 -22.39
N ALA A 246 -17.95 1.53 -21.93
CA ALA A 246 -19.27 0.95 -21.71
C ALA A 246 -20.09 1.71 -20.65
N ALA A 247 -19.43 2.30 -19.65
CA ALA A 247 -20.03 3.12 -18.60
C ALA A 247 -20.18 4.62 -18.98
N GLY A 248 -19.90 5.00 -20.23
CA GLY A 248 -20.11 6.36 -20.74
C GLY A 248 -19.06 7.39 -20.29
N TYR A 249 -17.84 6.95 -19.93
CA TYR A 249 -16.75 7.86 -19.64
C TYR A 249 -16.12 8.43 -20.93
N GLN A 250 -15.71 9.67 -20.85
CA GLN A 250 -14.99 10.37 -21.91
C GLN A 250 -13.50 10.42 -21.61
N ARG A 251 -12.69 9.96 -22.56
CA ARG A 251 -11.23 9.98 -22.44
C ARG A 251 -10.69 11.38 -22.59
N VAL A 252 -9.82 11.76 -21.67
CA VAL A 252 -9.05 13.00 -21.72
C VAL A 252 -7.55 12.71 -21.58
N ARG A 253 -6.72 13.70 -21.87
CA ARG A 253 -5.27 13.66 -21.62
C ARG A 253 -4.82 15.01 -21.11
N THR A 254 -4.00 15.01 -20.07
CA THR A 254 -3.48 16.23 -19.45
C THR A 254 -1.95 16.24 -19.42
N THR A 255 -1.38 17.42 -19.21
CA THR A 255 0.07 17.61 -19.08
C THR A 255 0.59 17.16 -17.72
N ASN A 256 1.91 16.94 -17.62
CA ASN A 256 2.55 16.50 -16.36
C ASN A 256 2.90 17.64 -15.41
N MET A 257 2.79 18.88 -15.85
CA MET A 257 3.14 20.06 -15.06
C MET A 257 2.14 21.19 -15.28
N ALA A 258 2.08 22.11 -14.33
CA ALA A 258 1.31 23.34 -14.44
C ALA A 258 1.99 24.46 -13.65
N ARG A 259 1.58 25.70 -13.92
CA ARG A 259 2.02 26.89 -13.18
C ARG A 259 1.57 26.83 -11.72
N GLU A 260 2.35 27.41 -10.83
CA GLU A 260 2.07 27.56 -9.41
C GLU A 260 0.65 28.06 -9.12
N SER A 261 0.18 29.02 -9.94
CA SER A 261 -1.16 29.61 -9.78
C SER A 261 -2.32 28.60 -9.83
N LEU A 262 -2.18 27.52 -10.59
CA LEU A 262 -3.19 26.46 -10.62
C LEU A 262 -3.25 25.72 -9.28
N TYR A 263 -2.10 25.38 -8.72
CA TYR A 263 -2.01 24.64 -7.46
C TYR A 263 -2.32 25.48 -6.23
N LEU A 264 -2.11 26.79 -6.29
CA LEU A 264 -2.60 27.74 -5.27
C LEU A 264 -4.13 27.80 -5.29
N LYS A 265 -4.75 27.98 -6.48
CA LYS A 265 -6.21 28.07 -6.62
C LYS A 265 -6.93 26.78 -6.26
N SER A 266 -6.37 25.63 -6.57
CA SER A 266 -6.97 24.31 -6.30
C SER A 266 -6.75 23.79 -4.87
N GLY A 267 -6.04 24.55 -4.01
CA GLY A 267 -5.76 24.16 -2.63
C GLY A 267 -4.59 23.17 -2.45
N HIS A 268 -3.94 22.71 -3.52
CA HIS A 268 -2.84 21.74 -3.39
C HIS A 268 -1.62 22.30 -2.66
N LEU A 269 -1.15 23.49 -3.02
CA LEU A 269 -0.01 24.09 -2.32
C LEU A 269 -0.30 24.44 -0.86
N PRO A 270 -1.48 24.98 -0.46
CA PRO A 270 -1.82 25.19 0.94
C PRO A 270 -1.88 23.91 1.79
N TYR A 271 -2.41 22.79 1.23
CA TYR A 271 -2.74 21.59 2.03
C TYR A 271 -1.90 20.35 1.70
N TYR A 272 -1.12 20.34 0.59
CA TYR A 272 -0.44 19.14 0.09
C TYR A 272 1.02 19.41 -0.32
N ARG A 273 1.59 20.55 0.04
CA ARG A 273 2.93 21.01 -0.37
C ARG A 273 4.02 19.98 -0.09
N GLU A 274 4.01 19.35 1.08
CA GLU A 274 5.04 18.41 1.52
C GLU A 274 5.16 17.16 0.61
N SER A 275 4.07 16.80 -0.05
CA SER A 275 4.02 15.69 -1.00
C SER A 275 4.30 16.10 -2.45
N MET A 276 4.57 17.38 -2.73
CA MET A 276 4.87 17.87 -4.07
C MET A 276 6.38 18.03 -4.27
N PHE A 277 6.88 17.67 -5.45
CA PHE A 277 8.25 18.00 -5.81
C PHE A 277 8.46 19.53 -5.79
N PRO A 278 9.68 20.00 -5.45
CA PRO A 278 10.02 21.42 -5.54
C PRO A 278 9.73 21.97 -6.95
N PRO A 279 9.39 23.27 -7.08
CA PRO A 279 9.11 23.87 -8.38
C PRO A 279 10.35 23.94 -9.26
N MET A 280 10.12 23.86 -10.56
CA MET A 280 11.07 24.26 -11.59
C MET A 280 10.89 25.74 -11.84
N GLU A 281 11.97 26.50 -11.79
CA GLU A 281 11.99 27.95 -12.03
C GLU A 281 12.49 28.26 -13.45
N LEU A 282 11.64 28.91 -14.24
CA LEU A 282 12.00 29.39 -15.58
C LEU A 282 12.22 30.90 -15.52
N THR A 283 13.44 31.32 -15.87
CA THR A 283 13.81 32.72 -16.05
C THR A 283 13.60 33.13 -17.50
N GLY A 284 12.83 34.19 -17.74
CA GLY A 284 12.67 34.75 -19.07
C GLY A 284 11.39 34.38 -19.84
N ASP A 285 10.48 33.59 -19.28
CA ASP A 285 9.13 33.40 -19.83
C ASP A 285 8.27 34.67 -19.57
N VAL A 286 8.52 35.67 -20.40
CA VAL A 286 7.62 36.84 -20.46
C VAL A 286 6.43 36.43 -21.33
N GLU A 287 5.25 36.27 -20.70
CA GLU A 287 4.02 36.25 -21.49
C GLU A 287 3.97 37.51 -22.37
N SER A 288 3.94 37.31 -23.66
CA SER A 288 3.39 38.28 -24.57
C SER A 288 1.89 38.40 -24.28
N SER A 289 1.52 39.03 -23.17
CA SER A 289 0.17 39.55 -23.01
C SER A 289 0.00 40.63 -24.06
N ASN A 290 -0.91 40.44 -25.02
CA ASN A 290 -1.48 41.48 -25.82
C ASN A 290 -2.15 42.54 -24.92
N ARG A 291 -1.34 43.38 -24.31
CA ARG A 291 -1.74 44.63 -23.71
C ARG A 291 -0.84 45.71 -24.26
N GLU A 292 -1.42 46.48 -25.15
CA GLU A 292 -0.96 47.78 -25.55
C GLU A 292 -0.95 48.73 -24.34
N ASP A 293 -0.02 48.55 -23.43
CA ASP A 293 0.30 49.55 -22.41
C ASP A 293 1.81 49.77 -22.42
N SER A 294 2.15 50.84 -23.14
CA SER A 294 3.49 51.40 -23.33
C SER A 294 3.92 52.21 -22.09
N ASP A 295 4.21 51.56 -20.99
CA ASP A 295 4.98 52.19 -19.89
C ASP A 295 5.65 51.08 -19.04
N ALA A 296 6.70 50.49 -19.55
CA ALA A 296 7.47 49.50 -18.82
C ALA A 296 8.96 49.79 -18.83
N THR A 297 9.38 50.65 -17.92
CA THR A 297 10.79 50.84 -17.55
C THR A 297 11.07 50.10 -16.23
N ILE A 298 10.89 48.80 -16.15
CA ILE A 298 11.57 47.95 -15.17
C ILE A 298 11.55 46.50 -15.71
N HIS A 299 12.66 46.02 -16.26
CA HIS A 299 12.92 44.62 -16.54
C HIS A 299 13.27 43.90 -15.24
N GLU A 300 12.31 43.61 -14.42
CA GLU A 300 12.44 42.55 -13.43
C GLU A 300 12.25 41.23 -14.17
N SER A 301 13.27 40.39 -14.19
CA SER A 301 13.19 39.01 -14.69
C SER A 301 12.18 38.26 -13.82
N ARG A 302 10.92 38.17 -14.28
CA ARG A 302 9.88 37.40 -13.59
C ARG A 302 10.22 35.92 -13.69
N VAL A 303 10.49 35.31 -12.55
CA VAL A 303 10.65 33.86 -12.42
C VAL A 303 9.26 33.21 -12.42
N THR A 304 8.99 32.38 -13.43
CA THR A 304 7.75 31.58 -13.48
C THR A 304 8.00 30.21 -12.89
N LYS A 305 7.17 29.80 -11.91
CA LYS A 305 7.29 28.50 -11.24
C LYS A 305 6.32 27.49 -11.82
N TYR A 306 6.86 26.32 -12.19
CA TYR A 306 6.10 25.16 -12.63
C TYR A 306 6.30 24.00 -11.64
N TYR A 307 5.24 23.29 -11.33
CA TYR A 307 5.25 22.09 -10.47
C TYR A 307 4.89 20.87 -11.29
N LEU A 308 5.52 19.73 -10.99
CA LEU A 308 5.02 18.43 -11.41
C LEU A 308 3.68 18.15 -10.71
N LYS A 309 2.70 17.63 -11.44
CA LYS A 309 1.39 17.34 -10.85
C LYS A 309 1.47 16.15 -9.89
N ALA A 310 0.96 16.33 -8.68
CA ALA A 310 0.80 15.28 -7.68
C ALA A 310 -0.53 14.54 -7.81
N MET A 311 -1.51 15.17 -8.48
CA MET A 311 -2.87 14.66 -8.72
C MET A 311 -3.39 15.18 -10.07
N ASN A 312 -4.35 14.47 -10.68
CA ASN A 312 -4.94 14.85 -11.97
C ASN A 312 -6.09 15.87 -11.85
N CYS A 313 -6.72 15.98 -10.66
CA CYS A 313 -7.93 16.78 -10.44
C CYS A 313 -7.82 18.25 -10.91
N PRO A 314 -6.76 19.04 -10.64
CA PRO A 314 -6.73 20.43 -11.09
C PRO A 314 -6.82 20.55 -12.62
N HIS A 315 -6.21 19.61 -13.35
CA HIS A 315 -6.23 19.60 -14.80
C HIS A 315 -7.61 19.21 -15.34
N HIS A 316 -8.27 18.18 -14.78
CA HIS A 316 -9.63 17.80 -15.17
C HIS A 316 -10.65 18.90 -14.89
N HIS A 317 -10.49 19.62 -13.78
CA HIS A 317 -11.33 20.79 -13.47
C HIS A 317 -11.15 21.90 -14.52
N LYS A 318 -9.94 22.12 -15.04
CA LYS A 318 -9.71 23.05 -16.13
C LYS A 318 -10.33 22.58 -17.45
N LEU A 319 -10.36 21.27 -17.72
CA LEU A 319 -11.08 20.71 -18.87
C LEU A 319 -12.60 20.87 -18.73
N PHE A 320 -13.17 20.69 -17.54
CA PHE A 320 -14.58 20.98 -17.29
C PHE A 320 -14.90 22.44 -17.59
N ALA A 321 -14.10 23.36 -17.07
CA ALA A 321 -14.29 24.81 -17.23
C ALA A 321 -13.99 25.33 -18.64
N ALA A 322 -13.37 24.54 -19.53
CA ALA A 322 -13.01 24.95 -20.89
C ALA A 322 -14.23 25.18 -21.80
N LEU A 323 -15.39 24.62 -21.46
CA LEU A 323 -16.62 24.73 -22.22
C LEU A 323 -17.79 25.13 -21.30
N PRO A 324 -18.75 25.94 -21.76
CA PRO A 324 -19.99 26.20 -21.02
C PRO A 324 -20.73 24.88 -20.74
N ARG A 325 -21.21 24.71 -19.52
CA ARG A 325 -21.92 23.50 -19.08
C ARG A 325 -23.35 23.79 -18.64
N SER A 326 -24.23 22.83 -18.86
CA SER A 326 -25.61 22.85 -18.35
C SER A 326 -25.93 21.54 -17.62
N TYR A 327 -27.04 21.51 -16.88
CA TYR A 327 -27.52 20.29 -16.23
C TYR A 327 -27.74 19.11 -17.20
N ARG A 328 -27.89 19.38 -18.51
CA ARG A 328 -28.07 18.34 -19.56
C ARG A 328 -26.74 17.63 -19.88
N ASP A 329 -25.62 18.26 -19.60
CA ASP A 329 -24.29 17.70 -19.81
C ASP A 329 -23.85 16.82 -18.64
N LEU A 330 -24.62 16.82 -17.52
CA LEU A 330 -24.32 16.09 -16.31
C LEU A 330 -25.16 14.80 -16.21
N PRO A 331 -24.60 13.67 -15.71
CA PRO A 331 -23.25 13.54 -15.20
C PRO A 331 -22.20 13.49 -16.31
N LEU A 332 -21.10 14.25 -16.13
CA LEU A 332 -19.97 14.29 -17.05
C LEU A 332 -18.79 13.54 -16.42
N ARG A 333 -18.25 12.53 -17.09
CA ARG A 333 -17.23 11.61 -16.56
C ARG A 333 -15.96 11.71 -17.40
N PHE A 334 -14.89 12.34 -16.89
CA PHE A 334 -13.59 12.40 -17.54
C PHE A 334 -12.65 11.35 -16.94
N ALA A 335 -11.98 10.55 -17.80
CA ALA A 335 -11.07 9.51 -17.39
C ALA A 335 -9.73 9.58 -18.14
N GLU A 336 -8.62 9.38 -17.44
CA GLU A 336 -7.30 9.20 -18.01
C GLU A 336 -6.44 8.22 -17.20
N TYR A 337 -5.41 7.67 -17.85
CA TYR A 337 -4.25 7.17 -17.16
C TYR A 337 -3.24 8.32 -17.07
N GLY A 338 -3.30 9.05 -15.94
CA GLY A 338 -2.51 10.27 -15.75
C GLY A 338 -1.25 10.00 -14.93
N PHE A 339 -0.11 10.51 -15.39
CA PHE A 339 1.11 10.50 -14.60
C PHE A 339 1.01 11.48 -13.43
N CYS A 340 1.33 11.00 -12.22
CA CYS A 340 1.42 11.79 -11.01
C CYS A 340 2.81 11.61 -10.38
N HIS A 341 3.29 12.67 -9.74
CA HIS A 341 4.62 12.69 -9.13
C HIS A 341 4.49 13.14 -7.68
N ARG A 342 4.95 12.30 -6.73
CA ARG A 342 4.88 12.59 -5.29
C ARG A 342 6.26 12.53 -4.67
N TYR A 343 6.58 13.54 -3.88
CA TYR A 343 7.85 13.62 -3.16
C TYR A 343 7.79 12.72 -1.91
N GLU A 344 7.83 11.40 -2.14
CA GLU A 344 7.90 10.41 -1.06
C GLU A 344 9.30 10.41 -0.45
N GLN A 345 9.39 10.33 0.89
CA GLN A 345 10.68 10.25 1.58
C GLN A 345 11.38 8.92 1.28
N SER A 346 12.72 8.93 1.24
CA SER A 346 13.50 7.74 0.86
C SER A 346 13.23 6.52 1.75
N GLY A 347 12.98 6.72 3.04
CA GLY A 347 12.66 5.65 3.99
C GLY A 347 11.27 5.03 3.81
N GLU A 348 10.39 5.68 3.04
CA GLU A 348 9.03 5.22 2.79
C GLU A 348 8.90 4.42 1.49
N LEU A 349 9.88 4.52 0.59
CA LEU A 349 9.86 3.84 -0.70
C LEU A 349 9.86 2.32 -0.52
N PHE A 350 8.99 1.64 -1.27
CA PHE A 350 8.86 0.19 -1.15
C PHE A 350 8.50 -0.47 -2.49
N GLY A 351 9.51 -0.79 -3.29
CA GLY A 351 9.34 -1.42 -4.60
C GLY A 351 8.32 -0.67 -5.47
N LEU A 352 7.32 -1.39 -6.00
CA LEU A 352 6.20 -0.80 -6.74
C LEU A 352 5.07 -0.26 -5.83
N MET A 353 5.05 -0.63 -4.55
CA MET A 353 3.95 -0.26 -3.65
C MET A 353 3.98 1.20 -3.23
N ARG A 354 5.17 1.82 -3.16
CA ARG A 354 5.33 3.23 -2.86
C ARG A 354 6.46 3.83 -3.68
N VAL A 355 6.09 4.64 -4.65
CA VAL A 355 6.94 5.18 -5.71
C VAL A 355 6.80 6.70 -5.79
N ARG A 356 7.75 7.36 -6.46
CA ARG A 356 7.75 8.82 -6.69
C ARG A 356 7.09 9.24 -7.99
N SER A 357 7.08 8.36 -9.00
CA SER A 357 6.35 8.56 -10.25
C SER A 357 5.41 7.39 -10.46
N MET A 358 4.15 7.68 -10.76
CA MET A 358 3.10 6.69 -10.90
C MET A 358 2.11 7.08 -11.99
N GLN A 359 1.51 6.08 -12.62
CA GLN A 359 0.44 6.26 -13.59
C GLN A 359 -0.88 5.79 -12.99
N MET A 360 -1.82 6.71 -12.82
CA MET A 360 -3.07 6.47 -12.10
C MET A 360 -4.25 6.29 -13.05
N ASN A 361 -5.04 5.24 -12.84
CA ASN A 361 -6.34 5.04 -13.49
C ASN A 361 -7.38 5.96 -12.86
N ASP A 362 -7.34 7.22 -13.21
CA ASP A 362 -8.07 8.29 -12.55
C ASP A 362 -9.25 8.77 -13.38
N ALA A 363 -10.34 9.15 -12.70
CA ALA A 363 -11.44 9.85 -13.33
C ALA A 363 -12.11 10.82 -12.37
N HIS A 364 -12.71 11.87 -12.98
CA HIS A 364 -13.45 12.89 -12.29
C HIS A 364 -14.87 12.95 -12.87
N LEU A 365 -15.85 12.73 -12.01
CA LEU A 365 -17.27 12.69 -12.38
C LEU A 365 -17.92 13.95 -11.81
N TYR A 366 -18.46 14.77 -12.70
CA TYR A 366 -19.17 16.01 -12.33
C TYR A 366 -20.67 15.77 -12.41
N MET A 367 -21.40 16.14 -11.36
CA MET A 367 -22.81 15.81 -11.24
C MET A 367 -23.58 16.83 -10.42
N THR A 368 -24.93 16.76 -10.53
CA THR A 368 -25.80 17.46 -9.58
C THR A 368 -25.92 16.67 -8.27
N PRO A 369 -26.34 17.31 -7.16
CA PRO A 369 -26.56 16.60 -5.90
C PRO A 369 -27.53 15.41 -6.00
N GLU A 370 -28.56 15.51 -6.87
CA GLU A 370 -29.55 14.44 -7.08
C GLU A 370 -28.97 13.22 -7.78
N GLN A 371 -27.93 13.40 -8.61
CA GLN A 371 -27.26 12.32 -9.34
C GLN A 371 -26.22 11.60 -8.48
N PHE A 372 -25.80 12.18 -7.36
CA PHE A 372 -24.69 11.69 -6.54
C PHE A 372 -24.83 10.21 -6.14
N GLY A 373 -25.98 9.82 -5.60
CA GLY A 373 -26.18 8.45 -5.12
C GLY A 373 -26.00 7.41 -6.22
N ALA A 374 -26.55 7.66 -7.41
CA ALA A 374 -26.43 6.75 -8.55
C ALA A 374 -24.98 6.65 -9.05
N GLU A 375 -24.28 7.78 -9.19
CA GLU A 375 -22.89 7.81 -9.64
C GLU A 375 -21.93 7.16 -8.64
N PHE A 376 -22.14 7.42 -7.36
CA PHE A 376 -21.31 6.84 -6.30
C PHE A 376 -21.44 5.30 -6.23
N ASN A 377 -22.68 4.78 -6.35
CA ASN A 377 -22.94 3.35 -6.41
C ASN A 377 -22.36 2.70 -7.67
N ALA A 378 -22.48 3.34 -8.83
CA ALA A 378 -21.92 2.83 -10.08
C ALA A 378 -20.38 2.68 -9.99
N VAL A 379 -19.69 3.59 -9.30
CA VAL A 379 -18.26 3.47 -9.02
C VAL A 379 -17.98 2.27 -8.12
N ASN A 380 -18.74 2.09 -7.05
CA ASN A 380 -18.56 0.95 -6.13
C ASN A 380 -18.81 -0.40 -6.84
N GLU A 381 -19.84 -0.49 -7.68
CA GLU A 381 -20.13 -1.68 -8.50
C GLU A 381 -18.97 -1.98 -9.48
N MET A 382 -18.38 -0.95 -10.09
CA MET A 382 -17.21 -1.11 -10.94
C MET A 382 -16.05 -1.76 -10.17
N TYR A 383 -15.81 -1.35 -8.91
CA TYR A 383 -14.77 -1.93 -8.05
C TYR A 383 -15.04 -3.41 -7.75
N LEU A 384 -16.26 -3.73 -7.36
CA LEU A 384 -16.66 -5.10 -7.05
C LEU A 384 -16.50 -6.02 -8.27
N ASN A 385 -16.83 -5.54 -9.47
CA ASN A 385 -16.63 -6.28 -10.71
C ASN A 385 -15.15 -6.54 -11.01
N TYR A 386 -14.27 -5.56 -10.80
CA TYR A 386 -12.84 -5.76 -10.93
C TYR A 386 -12.31 -6.75 -9.88
N PHE A 387 -12.74 -6.66 -8.61
CA PHE A 387 -12.31 -7.60 -7.58
C PHE A 387 -12.69 -9.03 -7.92
N LYS A 388 -13.90 -9.24 -8.41
CA LYS A 388 -14.34 -10.55 -8.89
C LYS A 388 -13.49 -11.05 -10.06
N LEU A 389 -13.16 -10.18 -11.03
CA LEU A 389 -12.33 -10.51 -12.19
C LEU A 389 -10.91 -10.94 -11.77
N PHE A 390 -10.33 -10.26 -10.79
CA PHE A 390 -8.97 -10.57 -10.29
C PHE A 390 -8.96 -11.61 -9.17
N GLY A 391 -10.10 -12.17 -8.75
CA GLY A 391 -10.19 -13.14 -7.65
C GLY A 391 -9.82 -12.55 -6.30
N LEU A 392 -10.18 -11.29 -6.05
CA LEU A 392 -9.93 -10.59 -4.79
C LEU A 392 -11.13 -10.75 -3.86
N ASP A 393 -11.18 -11.86 -3.12
CA ASP A 393 -12.32 -12.18 -2.25
C ASP A 393 -12.24 -11.48 -0.89
N LYS A 394 -11.05 -11.06 -0.46
CA LYS A 394 -10.84 -10.42 0.83
C LYS A 394 -10.50 -8.93 0.66
N TYR A 395 -11.45 -8.07 0.97
CA TYR A 395 -11.27 -6.62 0.99
C TYR A 395 -12.09 -5.99 2.12
N LEU A 396 -11.75 -4.75 2.48
CA LEU A 396 -12.47 -3.92 3.43
C LEU A 396 -12.66 -2.53 2.82
N MET A 397 -13.89 -2.04 2.81
CA MET A 397 -14.16 -0.65 2.48
C MET A 397 -14.04 0.21 3.75
N ARG A 398 -13.19 1.23 3.68
CA ARG A 398 -12.95 2.16 4.77
C ARG A 398 -13.52 3.52 4.39
N PHE A 399 -14.57 3.94 5.09
CA PHE A 399 -15.14 5.27 4.94
C PHE A 399 -14.42 6.25 5.85
N SER A 400 -13.69 7.18 5.26
CA SER A 400 -12.85 8.15 5.98
C SER A 400 -13.56 9.49 6.05
N THR A 401 -13.74 10.00 7.29
CA THR A 401 -14.38 11.28 7.60
C THR A 401 -13.36 12.30 8.08
N HIS A 402 -13.74 13.58 8.13
CA HIS A 402 -12.87 14.64 8.65
C HIS A 402 -12.81 14.66 10.18
N ASP A 403 -11.88 15.44 10.71
CA ASP A 403 -11.80 15.84 12.11
C ASP A 403 -12.20 17.32 12.23
N PRO A 404 -13.34 17.64 12.88
CA PRO A 404 -13.82 19.00 12.99
C PRO A 404 -12.82 19.97 13.65
N THR A 405 -11.88 19.47 14.45
CA THR A 405 -10.87 20.28 15.13
C THR A 405 -9.73 20.71 14.19
N LYS A 406 -9.66 20.15 12.99
CA LYS A 406 -8.58 20.39 12.00
C LYS A 406 -9.05 21.14 10.75
N LEU A 407 -10.24 21.75 10.81
CA LEU A 407 -10.72 22.63 9.75
C LEU A 407 -9.79 23.84 9.59
N GLY A 408 -9.53 24.27 8.35
CA GLY A 408 -8.58 25.33 8.03
C GLY A 408 -7.09 24.95 8.17
N GLN A 409 -6.79 23.74 8.63
CA GLN A 409 -5.42 23.21 8.77
C GLN A 409 -5.17 22.04 7.83
N LYS A 410 -5.74 20.87 8.15
CA LYS A 410 -5.69 19.65 7.34
C LYS A 410 -6.83 19.57 6.33
N PHE A 411 -7.98 20.14 6.66
CA PHE A 411 -9.21 20.08 5.89
C PHE A 411 -9.69 21.49 5.54
N VAL A 412 -10.36 21.65 4.39
CA VAL A 412 -10.97 22.94 4.03
C VAL A 412 -11.99 23.37 5.08
N ASP A 413 -12.03 24.66 5.36
CA ASP A 413 -12.89 25.27 6.41
C ASP A 413 -14.33 25.47 5.90
N GLU A 414 -15.09 24.38 5.79
CA GLU A 414 -16.47 24.33 5.27
C GLU A 414 -17.33 23.33 6.07
N SER A 415 -17.48 23.55 7.37
CA SER A 415 -18.10 22.63 8.34
C SER A 415 -19.44 22.02 7.88
N GLU A 416 -20.35 22.85 7.31
CA GLU A 416 -21.68 22.37 6.88
C GLU A 416 -21.61 21.45 5.64
N LEU A 417 -20.69 21.72 4.72
CA LEU A 417 -20.49 20.88 3.54
C LEU A 417 -19.88 19.52 3.91
N TRP A 418 -18.99 19.51 4.89
CA TRP A 418 -18.47 18.26 5.44
C TRP A 418 -19.60 17.38 5.99
N LYS A 419 -20.45 17.93 6.86
CA LYS A 419 -21.59 17.21 7.44
C LYS A 419 -22.55 16.67 6.36
N GLN A 420 -22.88 17.52 5.39
CA GLN A 420 -23.80 17.16 4.31
C GLN A 420 -23.23 16.04 3.45
N THR A 421 -21.98 16.15 3.01
CA THR A 421 -21.37 15.16 2.11
C THR A 421 -21.06 13.84 2.82
N GLU A 422 -20.66 13.87 4.09
CA GLU A 422 -20.49 12.66 4.89
C GLU A 422 -21.82 11.93 5.10
N GLU A 423 -22.90 12.67 5.43
CA GLU A 423 -24.22 12.07 5.60
C GLU A 423 -24.79 11.51 4.28
N MET A 424 -24.59 12.23 3.17
CA MET A 424 -24.96 11.72 1.84
C MET A 424 -24.23 10.41 1.54
N THR A 425 -22.92 10.35 1.78
CA THR A 425 -22.09 9.16 1.54
C THR A 425 -22.52 8.01 2.45
N ARG A 426 -22.73 8.28 3.74
CA ARG A 426 -23.18 7.27 4.71
C ARG A 426 -24.52 6.67 4.35
N ARG A 427 -25.47 7.49 3.87
CA ARG A 427 -26.78 7.04 3.39
C ARG A 427 -26.65 6.11 2.21
N VAL A 428 -25.86 6.49 1.18
CA VAL A 428 -25.63 5.67 -0.01
C VAL A 428 -24.97 4.33 0.36
N LEU A 429 -23.99 4.32 1.26
CA LEU A 429 -23.35 3.09 1.72
C LEU A 429 -24.32 2.16 2.45
N LYS A 430 -25.16 2.73 3.31
CA LYS A 430 -26.18 1.97 4.04
C LYS A 430 -27.23 1.37 3.08
N ASP A 431 -27.69 2.16 2.12
CA ASP A 431 -28.72 1.73 1.16
C ASP A 431 -28.19 0.67 0.18
N SER A 432 -26.91 0.71 -0.16
CA SER A 432 -26.26 -0.29 -1.03
C SER A 432 -25.93 -1.61 -0.33
N GLY A 433 -26.01 -1.68 1.00
CA GLY A 433 -25.66 -2.86 1.77
C GLY A 433 -24.16 -3.22 1.79
N ILE A 434 -23.30 -2.30 1.38
CA ILE A 434 -21.84 -2.50 1.38
C ILE A 434 -21.33 -2.49 2.81
N ASN A 435 -20.56 -3.52 3.19
CA ASN A 435 -19.87 -3.56 4.49
C ASN A 435 -18.70 -2.57 4.50
N TYR A 436 -18.69 -1.65 5.44
CA TYR A 436 -17.63 -0.68 5.62
C TYR A 436 -17.32 -0.43 7.09
N VAL A 437 -16.13 0.10 7.35
CA VAL A 437 -15.76 0.67 8.65
C VAL A 437 -15.57 2.18 8.49
N GLU A 438 -16.02 2.96 9.47
CA GLU A 438 -15.85 4.40 9.48
C GLU A 438 -14.61 4.77 10.30
N VAL A 439 -13.74 5.62 9.72
CA VAL A 439 -12.46 6.05 10.33
C VAL A 439 -12.37 7.57 10.30
N PRO A 440 -12.31 8.23 11.45
CA PRO A 440 -12.19 9.68 11.51
C PRO A 440 -10.78 10.17 11.16
N ASN A 441 -10.68 11.43 10.72
CA ASN A 441 -9.42 12.13 10.45
C ASN A 441 -8.56 11.56 9.30
N GLU A 442 -9.13 10.72 8.44
CA GLU A 442 -8.44 10.14 7.26
C GLU A 442 -9.03 10.59 5.91
N ALA A 443 -10.01 11.50 5.90
CA ALA A 443 -10.57 12.08 4.69
C ALA A 443 -9.49 12.81 3.85
N ALA A 444 -9.80 13.04 2.56
CA ALA A 444 -9.03 13.98 1.75
C ALA A 444 -9.26 15.42 2.24
N PHE A 445 -8.36 16.35 1.93
CA PHE A 445 -8.52 17.74 2.38
C PHE A 445 -9.78 18.42 1.81
N TYR A 446 -10.34 17.89 0.72
CA TYR A 446 -11.46 18.42 -0.06
C TYR A 446 -12.78 17.66 0.11
N GLY A 447 -12.81 16.58 0.86
CA GLY A 447 -14.04 15.82 1.10
C GLY A 447 -13.84 14.39 1.62
N PRO A 448 -14.94 13.71 2.01
CA PRO A 448 -14.90 12.34 2.50
C PRO A 448 -14.56 11.35 1.40
N LYS A 449 -14.04 10.18 1.78
CA LYS A 449 -13.62 9.17 0.83
C LYS A 449 -13.91 7.75 1.30
N ILE A 450 -14.03 6.84 0.33
CA ILE A 450 -13.93 5.40 0.56
C ILE A 450 -12.60 4.93 -0.02
N ASP A 451 -11.81 4.26 0.82
CA ASP A 451 -10.63 3.54 0.42
C ASP A 451 -10.91 2.03 0.49
N VAL A 452 -10.53 1.30 -0.56
CA VAL A 452 -10.64 -0.16 -0.54
C VAL A 452 -9.31 -0.74 -0.13
N GLN A 453 -9.32 -1.38 1.03
CA GLN A 453 -8.16 -2.04 1.61
C GLN A 453 -8.14 -3.50 1.20
N VAL A 454 -6.96 -3.98 0.79
CA VAL A 454 -6.65 -5.38 0.57
C VAL A 454 -5.40 -5.75 1.35
N TRP A 455 -5.17 -7.04 1.52
CA TRP A 455 -3.99 -7.52 2.25
C TRP A 455 -3.08 -8.28 1.32
N SER A 456 -1.79 -7.99 1.39
CA SER A 456 -0.77 -8.84 0.79
C SER A 456 -0.75 -10.22 1.45
N VAL A 457 -0.03 -11.15 0.87
CA VAL A 457 0.14 -12.52 1.41
C VAL A 457 0.72 -12.52 2.83
N ILE A 458 1.51 -11.48 3.18
CA ILE A 458 2.07 -11.28 4.54
C ILE A 458 1.10 -10.59 5.50
N GLY A 459 -0.15 -10.36 5.10
CA GLY A 459 -1.13 -9.64 5.90
C GLY A 459 -0.91 -8.13 5.98
N ARG A 460 -0.01 -7.54 5.16
CA ARG A 460 0.15 -6.09 5.10
C ARG A 460 -1.00 -5.47 4.33
N GLU A 461 -1.63 -4.47 4.92
CA GLU A 461 -2.77 -3.74 4.34
C GLU A 461 -2.30 -2.72 3.29
N PHE A 462 -3.05 -2.64 2.18
CA PHE A 462 -2.83 -1.66 1.11
C PHE A 462 -4.15 -1.10 0.61
N THR A 463 -4.17 0.18 0.32
CA THR A 463 -5.26 0.79 -0.44
C THR A 463 -5.01 0.58 -1.93
N ILE A 464 -5.90 -0.14 -2.63
CA ILE A 464 -5.80 -0.37 -4.08
C ILE A 464 -6.77 0.47 -4.90
N ALA A 465 -7.89 0.89 -4.32
CA ALA A 465 -8.92 1.67 -5.01
C ALA A 465 -9.45 2.76 -4.07
N THR A 466 -9.91 3.86 -4.66
CA THR A 466 -10.48 4.98 -3.90
C THR A 466 -11.66 5.60 -4.64
N ASN A 467 -12.69 5.99 -3.88
CA ASN A 467 -13.87 6.72 -4.32
C ASN A 467 -14.05 7.91 -3.37
N GLN A 468 -13.81 9.13 -3.85
CA GLN A 468 -13.70 10.34 -3.02
C GLN A 468 -14.72 11.39 -3.48
N VAL A 469 -15.42 11.97 -2.54
CA VAL A 469 -16.35 13.09 -2.80
C VAL A 469 -15.59 14.40 -2.66
N ASP A 470 -15.71 15.26 -3.64
CA ASP A 470 -15.09 16.59 -3.64
C ASP A 470 -16.17 17.66 -3.77
N PHE A 471 -16.35 18.43 -2.72
CA PHE A 471 -17.21 19.60 -2.71
C PHE A 471 -16.40 20.90 -2.75
N ALA A 472 -15.10 20.85 -2.55
CA ALA A 472 -14.24 22.00 -2.33
C ALA A 472 -13.57 22.52 -3.60
N GLN A 473 -12.84 21.66 -4.35
CA GLN A 473 -12.08 22.11 -5.52
C GLN A 473 -12.97 22.69 -6.64
N PRO A 474 -14.18 22.15 -6.94
CA PRO A 474 -15.08 22.78 -7.89
C PRO A 474 -15.41 24.25 -7.52
N ARG A 475 -15.57 24.57 -6.23
CA ARG A 475 -15.78 25.94 -5.74
C ARG A 475 -14.53 26.79 -5.85
N LEU A 476 -13.39 26.28 -5.37
CA LEU A 476 -12.09 26.97 -5.41
C LEU A 476 -11.67 27.36 -6.84
N LEU A 477 -12.07 26.56 -7.82
CA LEU A 477 -11.80 26.81 -9.24
C LEU A 477 -12.96 27.45 -10.00
N ASN A 478 -14.04 27.87 -9.29
CA ASN A 478 -15.25 28.51 -9.85
C ASN A 478 -15.87 27.69 -10.98
N LEU A 479 -16.00 26.36 -10.79
CA LEU A 479 -16.68 25.51 -11.77
C LEU A 479 -18.19 25.74 -11.64
N VAL A 480 -18.83 26.03 -12.77
CA VAL A 480 -20.28 26.29 -12.82
C VAL A 480 -20.95 25.53 -13.98
N TYR A 481 -22.19 25.17 -13.75
CA TYR A 481 -23.12 24.73 -14.79
C TYR A 481 -24.45 25.49 -14.68
N LYS A 482 -25.13 25.69 -15.79
CA LYS A 482 -26.49 26.25 -15.79
C LYS A 482 -27.51 25.16 -15.44
N ASP A 483 -28.25 25.38 -14.34
CA ASP A 483 -29.31 24.50 -13.91
C ASP A 483 -30.64 24.76 -14.66
N ARG A 484 -31.66 23.95 -14.35
CA ARG A 484 -33.02 24.03 -14.99
C ARG A 484 -33.70 25.37 -14.82
N ASP A 485 -33.43 26.04 -13.71
CA ASP A 485 -33.95 27.38 -13.39
C ASP A 485 -33.11 28.51 -14.02
N ASN A 486 -32.14 28.16 -14.89
CA ASN A 486 -31.20 29.06 -15.54
C ASN A 486 -30.20 29.76 -14.57
N THR A 487 -30.13 29.33 -13.33
CA THR A 487 -29.11 29.80 -12.37
C THR A 487 -27.81 29.04 -12.54
N GLU A 488 -26.71 29.66 -12.16
CA GLU A 488 -25.39 28.99 -12.10
C GLU A 488 -25.23 28.26 -10.78
N LYS A 489 -24.86 26.97 -10.86
CA LYS A 489 -24.59 26.11 -9.70
C LYS A 489 -23.24 25.45 -9.83
N THR A 490 -22.59 25.18 -8.69
CA THR A 490 -21.34 24.42 -8.62
C THR A 490 -21.66 22.92 -8.64
N PRO A 491 -21.02 22.10 -9.49
CA PRO A 491 -21.21 20.66 -9.47
C PRO A 491 -20.53 20.02 -8.25
N LEU A 492 -21.07 18.89 -7.80
CA LEU A 492 -20.29 17.94 -7.00
C LEU A 492 -19.32 17.18 -7.91
N CYS A 493 -18.19 16.78 -7.37
CA CYS A 493 -17.23 15.95 -8.09
C CYS A 493 -16.94 14.66 -7.31
N ILE A 494 -16.87 13.52 -8.02
CA ILE A 494 -16.32 12.28 -7.52
C ILE A 494 -14.96 12.06 -8.18
N HIS A 495 -13.93 11.81 -7.37
CA HIS A 495 -12.64 11.32 -7.81
C HIS A 495 -12.60 9.81 -7.59
N ARG A 496 -12.29 9.04 -8.63
CA ARG A 496 -12.23 7.59 -8.51
C ARG A 496 -11.00 7.01 -9.19
N ALA A 497 -10.40 6.00 -8.58
CA ALA A 497 -9.30 5.23 -9.13
C ALA A 497 -9.51 3.74 -8.79
N PRO A 498 -10.23 2.96 -9.63
CA PRO A 498 -10.63 1.59 -9.34
C PRO A 498 -9.46 0.61 -9.34
N LEU A 499 -8.45 0.86 -10.16
CA LEU A 499 -7.21 0.08 -10.24
C LEU A 499 -6.03 0.84 -9.59
N GLY A 500 -6.30 1.98 -8.95
CA GLY A 500 -5.29 2.82 -8.33
C GLY A 500 -4.20 3.24 -9.32
N THR A 501 -2.94 2.96 -8.97
CA THR A 501 -1.80 3.17 -9.86
C THR A 501 -1.33 1.86 -10.45
N HIS A 502 -0.80 1.86 -11.66
CA HIS A 502 -0.20 0.68 -12.28
C HIS A 502 0.86 0.06 -11.37
N GLU A 503 1.72 0.87 -10.79
CA GLU A 503 2.82 0.42 -9.96
C GLU A 503 2.29 -0.39 -8.77
N ARG A 504 1.44 0.21 -7.94
CA ARG A 504 0.91 -0.45 -6.75
C ARG A 504 0.04 -1.66 -7.10
N PHE A 505 -0.82 -1.53 -8.10
CA PHE A 505 -1.71 -2.60 -8.48
C PHE A 505 -0.97 -3.80 -9.08
N ILE A 506 0.00 -3.55 -9.98
CA ILE A 506 0.85 -4.62 -10.54
C ILE A 506 1.72 -5.25 -9.45
N GLY A 507 2.32 -4.46 -8.57
CA GLY A 507 3.05 -4.97 -7.43
C GLY A 507 2.19 -5.91 -6.57
N PHE A 508 0.95 -5.51 -6.28
CA PHE A 508 -0.02 -6.35 -5.59
C PHE A 508 -0.37 -7.63 -6.37
N LEU A 509 -0.63 -7.54 -7.68
CA LEU A 509 -0.95 -8.69 -8.51
C LEU A 509 0.21 -9.69 -8.63
N ILE A 510 1.47 -9.21 -8.67
CA ILE A 510 2.66 -10.09 -8.62
C ILE A 510 2.62 -10.94 -7.34
N GLU A 511 2.34 -10.33 -6.19
CA GLU A 511 2.24 -11.04 -4.91
C GLU A 511 0.99 -11.94 -4.85
N HIS A 512 -0.15 -11.45 -5.29
CA HIS A 512 -1.43 -12.17 -5.28
C HIS A 512 -1.35 -13.47 -6.10
N TYR A 513 -0.88 -13.37 -7.34
CA TYR A 513 -0.72 -14.53 -8.22
C TYR A 513 0.61 -15.28 -8.04
N ALA A 514 1.50 -14.81 -7.15
CA ALA A 514 2.87 -15.32 -7.04
C ALA A 514 3.59 -15.33 -8.41
N GLY A 515 3.31 -14.35 -9.27
CA GLY A 515 3.80 -14.25 -10.64
C GLY A 515 3.10 -15.18 -11.66
N ASN A 516 2.14 -16.03 -11.24
CA ASN A 516 1.36 -16.91 -12.13
C ASN A 516 0.10 -16.22 -12.61
N PHE A 517 0.24 -15.21 -13.46
CA PHE A 517 -0.89 -14.44 -13.97
C PHE A 517 -1.87 -15.30 -14.76
N PRO A 518 -3.19 -15.00 -14.73
CA PRO A 518 -4.15 -15.61 -15.63
C PRO A 518 -3.77 -15.33 -17.09
N LEU A 519 -4.16 -16.23 -18.00
CA LEU A 519 -3.71 -16.20 -19.40
C LEU A 519 -3.86 -14.84 -20.07
N TRP A 520 -4.99 -14.16 -19.89
CA TRP A 520 -5.24 -12.85 -20.51
C TRP A 520 -4.27 -11.77 -20.05
N LEU A 521 -3.82 -11.83 -18.79
CA LEU A 521 -2.92 -10.87 -18.16
C LEU A 521 -1.44 -11.30 -18.22
N SER A 522 -1.18 -12.57 -18.56
CA SER A 522 0.18 -13.11 -18.59
C SER A 522 1.09 -12.34 -19.57
N PRO A 523 2.28 -11.89 -19.15
CA PRO A 523 3.22 -11.21 -20.05
C PRO A 523 3.57 -12.04 -21.28
N GLU A 524 3.71 -13.34 -21.10
CA GLU A 524 3.90 -14.32 -22.15
C GLU A 524 2.83 -15.39 -22.03
N GLN A 525 1.92 -15.40 -22.99
CA GLN A 525 0.73 -16.23 -22.97
C GLN A 525 1.00 -17.65 -23.44
N VAL A 526 1.83 -17.78 -24.48
CA VAL A 526 2.18 -19.07 -25.08
C VAL A 526 3.67 -19.13 -25.40
N ARG A 527 4.35 -20.19 -25.00
CA ARG A 527 5.70 -20.53 -25.49
C ARG A 527 5.67 -21.81 -26.29
N ILE A 528 6.18 -21.76 -27.51
CA ILE A 528 6.31 -22.94 -28.37
C ILE A 528 7.68 -23.54 -28.12
N LEU A 529 7.71 -24.82 -27.78
CA LEU A 529 8.91 -25.59 -27.45
C LEU A 529 9.08 -26.73 -28.44
N THR A 530 10.10 -26.67 -29.30
CA THR A 530 10.40 -27.74 -30.26
C THR A 530 11.25 -28.81 -29.61
N ILE A 531 10.91 -30.12 -29.86
CA ILE A 531 11.67 -31.26 -29.34
C ILE A 531 13.02 -31.37 -30.03
N THR A 532 13.07 -31.09 -31.36
CA THR A 532 14.27 -31.05 -32.17
C THR A 532 14.33 -29.78 -33.00
N ASP A 533 15.46 -29.51 -33.63
CA ASP A 533 15.72 -28.37 -34.50
C ASP A 533 15.58 -28.70 -36.00
N GLU A 534 14.90 -29.81 -36.33
CA GLU A 534 14.64 -30.19 -37.72
C GLU A 534 13.91 -29.07 -38.48
N PRO A 535 14.33 -28.67 -39.70
CA PRO A 535 13.77 -27.56 -40.44
C PRO A 535 12.24 -27.61 -40.59
N GLN A 536 11.69 -28.79 -40.92
CA GLN A 536 10.24 -28.96 -41.08
C GLN A 536 9.47 -28.73 -39.77
N LEU A 537 10.02 -29.15 -38.62
CA LEU A 537 9.43 -28.93 -37.31
C LEU A 537 9.47 -27.45 -36.92
N LEU A 538 10.60 -26.78 -37.22
CA LEU A 538 10.73 -25.32 -36.99
C LEU A 538 9.75 -24.52 -37.86
N ASP A 539 9.56 -24.91 -39.14
CA ASP A 539 8.62 -24.25 -40.05
C ASP A 539 7.17 -24.40 -39.58
N TYR A 540 6.79 -25.63 -39.15
CA TYR A 540 5.47 -25.88 -38.55
C TYR A 540 5.27 -25.00 -37.29
N SER A 541 6.26 -24.97 -36.41
CA SER A 541 6.21 -24.20 -35.16
C SER A 541 6.15 -22.70 -35.41
N ARG A 542 6.88 -22.19 -36.40
CA ARG A 542 6.81 -20.78 -36.83
C ARG A 542 5.46 -20.41 -37.43
N ALA A 543 4.82 -21.33 -38.17
CA ALA A 543 3.48 -21.11 -38.68
C ALA A 543 2.43 -20.95 -37.56
N ILE A 544 2.58 -21.72 -36.46
CA ILE A 544 1.74 -21.56 -35.25
C ILE A 544 2.02 -20.23 -34.56
N LEU A 545 3.30 -19.87 -34.40
CA LEU A 545 3.69 -18.57 -33.82
C LEU A 545 3.08 -17.40 -34.58
N ASN A 546 3.17 -17.42 -35.91
CA ASN A 546 2.64 -16.36 -36.77
C ASN A 546 1.10 -16.28 -36.67
N GLU A 547 0.40 -17.40 -36.59
CA GLU A 547 -1.04 -17.45 -36.39
C GLU A 547 -1.44 -16.87 -35.03
N LEU A 548 -0.78 -17.26 -33.93
CA LEU A 548 -0.99 -16.70 -32.60
C LEU A 548 -0.74 -15.18 -32.59
N ARG A 549 0.36 -14.72 -33.17
CA ARG A 549 0.70 -13.28 -33.28
C ARG A 549 -0.28 -12.51 -34.16
N GLY A 550 -0.81 -13.12 -35.22
CA GLY A 550 -1.87 -12.56 -36.04
C GLY A 550 -3.14 -12.27 -35.23
N HIS A 551 -3.39 -13.03 -34.17
CA HIS A 551 -4.47 -12.80 -33.19
C HIS A 551 -4.02 -11.95 -31.99
N GLN A 552 -2.86 -11.31 -32.05
CA GLN A 552 -2.29 -10.49 -30.96
C GLN A 552 -2.01 -11.29 -29.67
N VAL A 553 -1.82 -12.61 -29.76
CA VAL A 553 -1.39 -13.42 -28.61
C VAL A 553 0.11 -13.22 -28.42
N ARG A 554 0.51 -12.91 -27.18
CA ARG A 554 1.92 -12.75 -26.79
C ARG A 554 2.56 -14.14 -26.73
N ALA A 555 3.12 -14.55 -27.86
CA ALA A 555 3.73 -15.86 -28.06
C ALA A 555 5.19 -15.75 -28.46
N GLU A 556 5.99 -16.67 -27.95
CA GLU A 556 7.41 -16.85 -28.30
C GLU A 556 7.71 -18.30 -28.68
N ILE A 557 8.85 -18.52 -29.34
CA ILE A 557 9.34 -19.84 -29.70
C ILE A 557 10.76 -20.05 -29.19
N ASP A 558 10.99 -21.15 -28.49
CA ASP A 558 12.33 -21.58 -28.08
C ASP A 558 12.92 -22.53 -29.12
N THR A 559 13.81 -21.97 -29.97
CA THR A 559 14.53 -22.71 -31.02
C THR A 559 15.93 -23.16 -30.58
N SER A 560 16.27 -23.06 -29.30
CA SER A 560 17.57 -23.50 -28.80
C SER A 560 17.78 -24.99 -29.06
N THR A 561 19.03 -25.43 -29.07
CA THR A 561 19.42 -26.85 -29.24
C THR A 561 19.31 -27.67 -27.93
N ASP A 562 18.82 -27.03 -26.86
CA ASP A 562 18.67 -27.69 -25.57
C ASP A 562 17.64 -28.83 -25.62
N LYS A 563 17.84 -29.79 -24.71
CA LYS A 563 16.85 -30.85 -24.51
C LYS A 563 15.52 -30.27 -24.05
N ILE A 564 14.41 -30.87 -24.48
CA ILE A 564 13.05 -30.39 -24.19
C ILE A 564 12.79 -30.16 -22.70
N ASN A 565 13.35 -30.96 -21.80
CA ASN A 565 13.22 -30.75 -20.35
C ASN A 565 13.85 -29.43 -19.88
N GLY A 566 14.99 -29.04 -20.47
CA GLY A 566 15.61 -27.72 -20.17
C GLY A 566 14.78 -26.57 -20.68
N LYS A 567 14.18 -26.67 -21.87
CA LYS A 567 13.26 -25.67 -22.43
C LYS A 567 12.00 -25.52 -21.54
N ILE A 568 11.41 -26.64 -21.12
CA ILE A 568 10.27 -26.64 -20.19
C ILE A 568 10.65 -26.01 -18.87
N GLN A 569 11.81 -26.34 -18.30
CA GLN A 569 12.26 -25.78 -17.03
C GLN A 569 12.41 -24.25 -17.11
N ARG A 570 12.99 -23.70 -18.18
CA ARG A 570 13.08 -22.25 -18.38
C ARG A 570 11.70 -21.59 -18.50
N ALA A 571 10.79 -22.21 -19.25
CA ALA A 571 9.43 -21.71 -19.38
C ALA A 571 8.67 -21.72 -18.03
N GLU A 572 8.83 -22.79 -17.23
CA GLU A 572 8.29 -22.87 -15.87
C GLU A 572 8.90 -21.81 -14.92
N GLN A 573 10.22 -21.57 -14.99
CA GLN A 573 10.88 -20.51 -14.20
C GLN A 573 10.37 -19.12 -14.54
N MET A 574 10.16 -18.85 -15.85
CA MET A 574 9.58 -17.59 -16.33
C MET A 574 8.05 -17.52 -16.18
N LYS A 575 7.44 -18.53 -15.57
CA LYS A 575 5.98 -18.63 -15.33
C LYS A 575 5.15 -18.38 -16.60
N VAL A 576 5.61 -18.95 -17.72
CA VAL A 576 4.87 -18.91 -18.97
C VAL A 576 3.58 -19.70 -18.81
N HIS A 577 2.43 -19.06 -19.06
CA HIS A 577 1.12 -19.66 -18.78
C HIS A 577 0.90 -20.96 -19.54
N THR A 578 1.10 -20.96 -20.86
CA THR A 578 0.87 -22.15 -21.71
C THR A 578 2.13 -22.47 -22.52
N MET A 579 2.49 -23.74 -22.57
CA MET A 579 3.56 -24.24 -23.42
C MET A 579 2.96 -25.17 -24.47
N PHE A 580 3.29 -24.94 -25.75
CA PHE A 580 3.01 -25.87 -26.86
C PHE A 580 4.29 -26.66 -27.14
N VAL A 581 4.34 -27.88 -26.66
CA VAL A 581 5.45 -28.80 -26.92
C VAL A 581 5.17 -29.48 -28.25
N ILE A 582 6.10 -29.36 -29.21
CA ILE A 582 5.90 -29.84 -30.57
C ILE A 582 7.02 -30.83 -30.95
N GLY A 583 6.63 -32.05 -31.26
CA GLY A 583 7.49 -33.09 -31.82
C GLY A 583 7.02 -33.50 -33.21
N LYS A 584 7.75 -34.45 -33.82
CA LYS A 584 7.44 -34.97 -35.16
C LYS A 584 6.01 -35.50 -35.25
N ARG A 585 5.55 -36.26 -34.24
CA ARG A 585 4.19 -36.80 -34.19
C ARG A 585 3.12 -35.73 -34.14
N ASP A 586 3.37 -34.66 -33.39
CA ASP A 586 2.43 -33.55 -33.29
C ASP A 586 2.31 -32.84 -34.65
N MET A 587 3.44 -32.59 -35.33
CA MET A 587 3.49 -32.01 -36.67
C MET A 587 2.74 -32.87 -37.70
N GLU A 588 3.00 -34.19 -37.75
CA GLU A 588 2.35 -35.12 -38.66
C GLU A 588 0.83 -35.19 -38.44
N ALA A 589 0.38 -35.02 -37.17
CA ALA A 589 -1.03 -35.00 -36.81
C ALA A 589 -1.69 -33.60 -36.89
N SER A 590 -0.96 -32.58 -37.35
CA SER A 590 -1.41 -31.16 -37.27
C SER A 590 -1.90 -30.78 -35.87
N ALA A 591 -1.17 -31.16 -34.84
CA ALA A 591 -1.50 -31.02 -33.43
C ALA A 591 -0.39 -30.31 -32.65
N VAL A 592 -0.65 -30.02 -31.39
CA VAL A 592 0.29 -29.53 -30.39
C VAL A 592 0.06 -30.27 -29.07
N SER A 593 1.11 -30.59 -28.34
CA SER A 593 1.00 -31.10 -26.98
C SER A 593 0.94 -29.92 -26.02
N VAL A 594 -0.21 -29.72 -25.37
CA VAL A 594 -0.48 -28.58 -24.49
C VAL A 594 0.00 -28.86 -23.07
N ARG A 595 0.78 -27.94 -22.51
CA ARG A 595 1.22 -27.97 -21.12
C ARG A 595 0.90 -26.65 -20.44
N LEU A 596 0.37 -26.69 -19.24
CA LEU A 596 0.13 -25.49 -18.43
C LEU A 596 1.15 -25.40 -17.31
N HIS A 597 1.57 -24.15 -17.00
CA HIS A 597 2.44 -23.86 -15.87
C HIS A 597 1.87 -24.46 -14.57
N GLY A 598 2.70 -25.19 -13.83
CA GLY A 598 2.33 -25.79 -12.56
C GLY A 598 1.30 -26.96 -12.63
N ARG A 599 0.64 -27.16 -13.78
CA ARG A 599 -0.34 -28.26 -13.97
C ARG A 599 0.17 -29.41 -14.82
N GLY A 600 1.26 -29.19 -15.52
CA GLY A 600 1.88 -30.24 -16.34
C GLY A 600 1.22 -30.46 -17.71
N ASN A 601 1.44 -31.62 -18.28
CA ASN A 601 0.99 -31.99 -19.62
C ASN A 601 -0.51 -32.36 -19.64
N LEU A 602 -1.28 -31.67 -20.50
CA LEU A 602 -2.72 -31.92 -20.72
C LEU A 602 -3.01 -32.82 -21.93
N GLY A 603 -1.98 -33.23 -22.66
CA GLY A 603 -2.12 -34.05 -23.85
C GLY A 603 -2.10 -33.28 -25.16
N ALA A 604 -2.22 -34.02 -26.26
CA ALA A 604 -2.25 -33.45 -27.60
C ALA A 604 -3.65 -32.94 -27.96
N LYS A 605 -3.70 -31.79 -28.61
CA LYS A 605 -4.90 -31.19 -29.20
C LYS A 605 -4.63 -30.83 -30.66
N SER A 606 -5.65 -30.79 -31.48
CA SER A 606 -5.48 -30.23 -32.82
C SER A 606 -5.02 -28.78 -32.73
N ARG A 607 -4.21 -28.31 -33.67
CA ARG A 607 -3.71 -26.93 -33.72
C ARG A 607 -4.85 -25.91 -33.62
N GLY A 608 -5.92 -26.11 -34.39
CA GLY A 608 -7.07 -25.19 -34.40
C GLY A 608 -7.80 -25.13 -33.05
N GLU A 609 -8.02 -26.29 -32.40
CA GLU A 609 -8.65 -26.34 -31.07
C GLU A 609 -7.79 -25.66 -30.00
N ALA A 610 -6.48 -25.96 -29.98
CA ALA A 610 -5.59 -25.32 -28.99
C ALA A 610 -5.53 -23.78 -29.12
N ILE A 611 -5.52 -23.28 -30.36
CA ILE A 611 -5.55 -21.82 -30.60
C ILE A 611 -6.93 -21.23 -30.22
N ALA A 612 -8.03 -21.91 -30.57
CA ALA A 612 -9.38 -21.45 -30.21
C ALA A 612 -9.57 -21.37 -28.68
N ASP A 613 -9.06 -22.35 -27.93
CA ASP A 613 -9.09 -22.35 -26.46
C ASP A 613 -8.32 -21.14 -25.87
N ILE A 614 -7.14 -20.82 -26.41
CA ILE A 614 -6.34 -19.65 -26.02
C ILE A 614 -7.14 -18.36 -26.27
N LEU A 615 -7.71 -18.21 -27.47
CA LEU A 615 -8.44 -17.01 -27.84
C LEU A 615 -9.73 -16.82 -27.01
N SER A 616 -10.47 -17.91 -26.77
CA SER A 616 -11.65 -17.88 -25.90
C SER A 616 -11.29 -17.48 -24.47
N SER A 617 -10.25 -18.08 -23.90
CA SER A 617 -9.79 -17.79 -22.54
C SER A 617 -9.34 -16.33 -22.39
N ILE A 618 -8.61 -15.78 -23.37
CA ILE A 618 -8.20 -14.37 -23.38
C ILE A 618 -9.41 -13.45 -23.48
N LYS A 619 -10.34 -13.74 -24.41
CA LYS A 619 -11.53 -12.93 -24.64
C LYS A 619 -12.44 -12.88 -23.41
N GLU A 620 -12.63 -14.01 -22.75
CA GLU A 620 -13.47 -14.13 -21.56
C GLU A 620 -12.76 -13.69 -20.28
N ARG A 621 -11.46 -13.36 -20.36
CA ARG A 621 -10.62 -13.00 -19.20
C ARG A 621 -10.75 -14.03 -18.06
N ARG A 622 -10.70 -15.33 -18.41
CA ARG A 622 -10.76 -16.41 -17.41
C ARG A 622 -9.56 -16.35 -16.47
N ALA A 623 -9.82 -16.58 -15.16
CA ALA A 623 -8.81 -16.65 -14.11
C ALA A 623 -7.95 -17.92 -14.21
#